data_b9c1e7b8ed165d504c488f27aff18a5c
#
_entry.id   b9c1e7b8ed165d504c488f27aff18a5c
#
_cell.length_a   1.000
_cell.length_b   1.000
_cell.length_c   1.000
_cell.angle_alpha   90.00
_cell.angle_beta   90.00
_cell.angle_gamma   90.00
#
_symmetry.space_group_name_H-M   'P 1'
#
loop_
_entity.id
_entity.type
_entity.pdbx_description
1 polymer ?
#
loop_
_entity_poly.entity_id
_entity_poly.type
_entity_poly.pdbx_seq_one_letter_code
_entity_poly.pdbx_strand_id
1 'polypeptide(L)'
;MSTLANKVDFEVIISATDANPNGDPLSGNRPRINSKGKGEISDVCIKRKIRNRLQDMGERIFVQSDDKCDDGCDSLRARADSCDELKKASSGKNTNKDEYARIACEQWIDVRSFGQVFAFKGDAVSVGVRGPVSISIAKSVSPIEIISMQITKSVNGESGKNGKASDTMGTKNRVGFGLYVFKGSINCQLAEKTGFSDEDAEKIKEALRTLFENDASSARPDGSMEVVRVYWWKHNC
;
A
#
# COMPACT_ATOMS: atom_id res chain seq x y z
N MET A 1 -7.49 -13.69 20.94
CA MET A 1 -7.58 -12.21 20.98
C MET A 1 -9.02 -11.81 20.73
N SER A 2 -9.52 -10.76 21.39
CA SER A 2 -10.87 -10.26 21.14
C SER A 2 -10.89 -9.49 19.83
N THR A 3 -11.91 -9.66 19.00
CA THR A 3 -12.14 -8.87 17.80
C THR A 3 -12.42 -7.41 18.14
N LEU A 4 -12.12 -6.49 17.24
CA LEU A 4 -12.36 -5.06 17.41
C LEU A 4 -13.85 -4.79 17.70
N ALA A 5 -14.13 -4.28 18.91
CA ALA A 5 -15.49 -4.07 19.35
C ALA A 5 -16.08 -2.72 18.89
N ASN A 6 -15.25 -1.70 18.74
CA ASN A 6 -15.68 -0.33 18.48
C ASN A 6 -15.24 0.13 17.09
N LYS A 7 -16.13 0.81 16.37
CA LYS A 7 -15.77 1.49 15.12
C LYS A 7 -14.66 2.51 15.38
N VAL A 8 -13.73 2.62 14.44
CA VAL A 8 -12.69 3.65 14.44
C VAL A 8 -12.83 4.49 13.18
N ASP A 9 -12.73 5.80 13.30
CA ASP A 9 -12.49 6.71 12.18
C ASP A 9 -11.14 7.39 12.39
N PHE A 10 -10.44 7.69 11.29
CA PHE A 10 -9.16 8.39 11.36
C PHE A 10 -8.97 9.36 10.20
N GLU A 11 -8.15 10.37 10.44
CA GLU A 11 -7.69 11.31 9.43
C GLU A 11 -6.17 11.47 9.55
N VAL A 12 -5.49 11.49 8.42
CA VAL A 12 -4.03 11.61 8.35
C VAL A 12 -3.65 12.80 7.49
N ILE A 13 -2.77 13.65 8.02
CA ILE A 13 -2.19 14.79 7.33
C ILE A 13 -0.74 14.44 6.98
N ILE A 14 -0.41 14.57 5.69
CA ILE A 14 0.92 14.29 5.14
C ILE A 14 1.46 15.57 4.48
N SER A 15 2.74 15.88 4.72
CA SER A 15 3.48 16.85 3.90
C SER A 15 4.33 16.16 2.85
N ALA A 16 4.49 16.81 1.71
CA ALA A 16 5.44 16.44 0.66
C ALA A 16 6.20 17.69 0.24
N THR A 17 7.52 17.62 0.29
CA THR A 17 8.43 18.70 -0.11
C THR A 17 9.46 18.16 -1.06
N ASP A 18 9.55 18.73 -2.25
CA ASP A 18 10.50 18.31 -3.30
C ASP A 18 10.43 16.80 -3.64
N ALA A 19 9.23 16.21 -3.56
CA ALA A 19 8.98 14.79 -3.74
C ALA A 19 7.93 14.49 -4.82
N ASN A 20 7.92 13.27 -5.30
CA ASN A 20 6.80 12.72 -6.07
C ASN A 20 6.01 11.73 -5.21
N PRO A 21 4.93 12.17 -4.56
CA PRO A 21 4.17 11.31 -3.64
C PRO A 21 3.53 10.10 -4.30
N ASN A 22 3.02 10.27 -5.53
CA ASN A 22 2.40 9.23 -6.32
C ASN A 22 2.41 9.59 -7.81
N GLY A 23 3.40 9.10 -8.53
CA GLY A 23 3.52 9.33 -9.96
C GLY A 23 2.46 8.61 -10.79
N ASP A 24 2.15 9.19 -11.95
CA ASP A 24 1.28 8.59 -12.95
C ASP A 24 2.11 7.95 -14.06
N PRO A 25 2.14 6.60 -14.19
CA PRO A 25 2.91 5.91 -15.21
C PRO A 25 2.53 6.32 -16.65
N LEU A 26 1.25 6.65 -16.89
CA LEU A 26 0.75 7.05 -18.19
C LEU A 26 1.12 8.50 -18.58
N SER A 27 1.53 9.30 -17.60
CA SER A 27 1.89 10.71 -17.77
C SER A 27 3.37 10.97 -17.47
N GLY A 28 4.27 10.06 -17.84
CA GLY A 28 5.70 10.20 -17.61
C GLY A 28 6.07 10.29 -16.12
N ASN A 29 5.36 9.58 -15.29
CA ASN A 29 5.54 9.55 -13.84
C ASN A 29 5.39 10.94 -13.16
N ARG A 30 4.58 11.84 -13.73
CA ARG A 30 4.24 13.12 -13.08
C ARG A 30 3.41 12.87 -11.82
N PRO A 31 3.57 13.68 -10.76
CA PRO A 31 2.66 13.67 -9.63
C PRO A 31 1.21 13.78 -10.08
N ARG A 32 0.32 12.95 -9.51
CA ARG A 32 -1.10 12.95 -9.85
C ARG A 32 -1.76 14.24 -9.38
N ILE A 33 -2.58 14.82 -10.23
CA ILE A 33 -3.43 15.96 -9.92
C ILE A 33 -4.85 15.74 -10.44
N ASN A 34 -5.84 16.34 -9.78
CA ASN A 34 -7.21 16.37 -10.28
C ASN A 34 -7.47 17.61 -11.16
N SER A 35 -8.70 17.74 -11.67
CA SER A 35 -9.13 18.86 -12.51
C SER A 35 -9.06 20.25 -11.85
N LYS A 36 -8.92 20.30 -10.51
CA LYS A 36 -8.77 21.55 -9.74
C LYS A 36 -7.30 21.85 -9.40
N GLY A 37 -6.34 21.12 -9.99
CA GLY A 37 -4.91 21.27 -9.71
C GLY A 37 -4.47 20.74 -8.34
N LYS A 38 -5.35 20.10 -7.56
CA LYS A 38 -4.98 19.50 -6.28
C LYS A 38 -4.25 18.18 -6.52
N GLY A 39 -3.16 17.97 -5.80
CA GLY A 39 -2.41 16.72 -5.82
C GLY A 39 -3.21 15.57 -5.24
N GLU A 40 -2.99 14.37 -5.78
CA GLU A 40 -3.66 13.14 -5.32
C GLU A 40 -2.64 12.03 -5.03
N ILE A 41 -2.89 11.28 -3.94
CA ILE A 41 -2.23 10.02 -3.65
C ILE A 41 -3.33 8.95 -3.60
N SER A 42 -3.22 7.92 -4.44
CA SER A 42 -4.23 6.87 -4.50
C SER A 42 -4.28 6.05 -3.21
N ASP A 43 -5.44 5.53 -2.90
CA ASP A 43 -5.64 4.63 -1.74
C ASP A 43 -4.76 3.37 -1.83
N VAL A 44 -4.56 2.84 -3.04
CA VAL A 44 -3.67 1.69 -3.26
C VAL A 44 -2.21 2.02 -2.99
N CYS A 45 -1.76 3.25 -3.30
CA CYS A 45 -0.43 3.72 -2.95
C CYS A 45 -0.26 3.82 -1.41
N ILE A 46 -1.26 4.39 -0.72
CA ILE A 46 -1.25 4.49 0.75
C ILE A 46 -1.26 3.08 1.37
N LYS A 47 -2.14 2.18 0.90
CA LYS A 47 -2.19 0.79 1.37
C LYS A 47 -0.86 0.04 1.14
N ARG A 48 -0.15 0.32 0.03
CA ARG A 48 1.19 -0.24 -0.21
C ARG A 48 2.17 0.21 0.88
N LYS A 49 2.18 1.50 1.20
CA LYS A 49 3.05 2.03 2.25
C LYS A 49 2.72 1.46 3.63
N ILE A 50 1.45 1.31 3.97
CA ILE A 50 1.02 0.68 5.22
C ILE A 50 1.50 -0.79 5.27
N ARG A 51 1.35 -1.56 4.16
CA ARG A 51 1.86 -2.94 4.10
C ARG A 51 3.37 -3.00 4.30
N ASN A 52 4.10 -2.15 3.61
CA ASN A 52 5.55 -2.10 3.74
C ASN A 52 5.96 -1.77 5.18
N ARG A 53 5.27 -0.82 5.81
CA ARG A 53 5.56 -0.45 7.20
C ARG A 53 5.18 -1.55 8.20
N LEU A 54 4.05 -2.21 8.02
CA LEU A 54 3.67 -3.37 8.82
C LEU A 54 4.70 -4.51 8.69
N GLN A 55 5.23 -4.74 7.49
CA GLN A 55 6.29 -5.72 7.26
C GLN A 55 7.58 -5.34 8.00
N ASP A 56 7.98 -4.06 7.97
CA ASP A 56 9.13 -3.55 8.75
C ASP A 56 8.92 -3.70 10.28
N MET A 57 7.65 -3.71 10.73
CA MET A 57 7.27 -3.97 12.12
C MET A 57 7.21 -5.48 12.47
N GLY A 58 7.56 -6.36 11.52
CA GLY A 58 7.61 -7.81 11.70
C GLY A 58 6.30 -8.55 11.42
N GLU A 59 5.30 -7.86 10.83
CA GLU A 59 4.04 -8.48 10.49
C GLU A 59 4.10 -9.24 9.15
N ARG A 60 3.38 -10.35 9.07
CA ARG A 60 3.29 -11.15 7.83
C ARG A 60 2.34 -10.49 6.84
N ILE A 61 2.84 -10.22 5.63
CA ILE A 61 2.12 -9.56 4.54
C ILE A 61 1.93 -10.52 3.37
N PHE A 62 0.68 -10.63 2.89
CA PHE A 62 0.37 -11.42 1.69
C PHE A 62 0.77 -10.68 0.41
N VAL A 63 0.40 -9.40 0.29
CA VAL A 63 0.71 -8.60 -0.89
C VAL A 63 2.01 -7.83 -0.64
N GLN A 64 3.14 -8.52 -0.75
CA GLN A 64 4.47 -7.90 -0.69
C GLN A 64 4.82 -7.24 -2.01
N SER A 65 5.69 -6.23 -1.99
CA SER A 65 6.32 -5.67 -3.19
C SER A 65 7.58 -6.48 -3.54
N ASP A 66 7.96 -6.48 -4.81
CA ASP A 66 9.10 -7.27 -5.29
C ASP A 66 10.41 -6.91 -4.58
N ASP A 67 10.60 -5.62 -4.27
CA ASP A 67 11.77 -5.10 -3.56
C ASP A 67 11.80 -5.44 -2.06
N LYS A 68 10.66 -5.86 -1.49
CA LYS A 68 10.50 -6.28 -0.08
C LYS A 68 10.06 -7.74 0.08
N CYS A 69 10.23 -8.56 -0.95
CA CYS A 69 9.92 -9.98 -0.87
C CYS A 69 10.91 -10.67 0.09
N ASP A 70 10.41 -11.15 1.23
CA ASP A 70 11.19 -11.77 2.31
C ASP A 70 10.99 -13.28 2.47
N ASP A 71 10.02 -13.85 1.75
CA ASP A 71 9.65 -15.27 1.82
C ASP A 71 10.07 -16.08 0.58
N GLY A 72 10.72 -15.47 -0.39
CA GLY A 72 11.18 -16.10 -1.63
C GLY A 72 10.05 -16.48 -2.61
N CYS A 73 8.82 -16.05 -2.35
CA CYS A 73 7.69 -16.31 -3.26
C CYS A 73 7.66 -15.26 -4.38
N ASP A 74 7.71 -15.70 -5.62
CA ASP A 74 7.71 -14.86 -6.82
C ASP A 74 6.31 -14.35 -7.24
N SER A 75 5.26 -14.83 -6.56
CA SER A 75 3.88 -14.46 -6.90
C SER A 75 2.93 -14.65 -5.72
N LEU A 76 1.78 -13.98 -5.78
CA LEU A 76 0.71 -14.18 -4.79
C LEU A 76 0.22 -15.63 -4.77
N ARG A 77 0.21 -16.29 -5.94
CA ARG A 77 -0.13 -17.71 -6.02
C ARG A 77 0.89 -18.57 -5.27
N ALA A 78 2.18 -18.39 -5.55
CA ALA A 78 3.24 -19.15 -4.88
C ALA A 78 3.17 -18.95 -3.36
N ARG A 79 2.87 -17.73 -2.90
CA ARG A 79 2.72 -17.43 -1.46
C ARG A 79 1.48 -18.10 -0.86
N ALA A 80 0.35 -18.12 -1.55
CA ALA A 80 -0.82 -18.87 -1.10
C ALA A 80 -0.53 -20.39 -1.07
N ASP A 81 0.15 -20.89 -2.11
CA ASP A 81 0.54 -22.29 -2.23
C ASP A 81 1.66 -22.70 -1.24
N SER A 82 2.41 -21.79 -0.67
CA SER A 82 3.38 -22.08 0.38
C SER A 82 2.73 -22.39 1.74
N CYS A 83 1.46 -22.02 1.92
CA CYS A 83 0.71 -22.31 3.14
C CYS A 83 -0.01 -23.66 3.01
N ASP A 84 0.49 -24.66 3.74
CA ASP A 84 -0.05 -26.04 3.70
C ASP A 84 -1.52 -26.12 4.16
N GLU A 85 -1.93 -25.25 5.09
CA GLU A 85 -3.30 -25.19 5.59
C GLU A 85 -4.25 -24.67 4.48
N LEU A 86 -3.85 -23.66 3.72
CA LEU A 86 -4.62 -23.16 2.58
C LEU A 86 -4.72 -24.20 1.47
N LYS A 87 -3.63 -24.94 1.18
CA LYS A 87 -3.66 -26.06 0.23
C LYS A 87 -4.69 -27.10 0.63
N LYS A 88 -4.71 -27.48 1.90
CA LYS A 88 -5.69 -28.47 2.42
C LYS A 88 -7.12 -27.96 2.28
N ALA A 89 -7.37 -26.68 2.58
CA ALA A 89 -8.68 -26.05 2.45
C ALA A 89 -9.14 -25.92 0.99
N SER A 90 -8.20 -25.83 0.02
CA SER A 90 -8.48 -25.73 -1.41
C SER A 90 -8.48 -27.10 -2.13
N SER A 91 -7.93 -28.16 -1.51
CA SER A 91 -7.83 -29.49 -2.12
C SER A 91 -9.15 -30.25 -2.01
N GLY A 92 -9.77 -30.55 -3.16
CA GLY A 92 -10.97 -31.37 -3.22
C GLY A 92 -12.05 -30.81 -4.14
N LYS A 93 -13.12 -31.61 -4.38
CA LYS A 93 -14.27 -31.19 -5.19
C LYS A 93 -15.09 -30.05 -4.55
N ASN A 94 -14.91 -29.80 -3.26
CA ASN A 94 -15.60 -28.76 -2.49
C ASN A 94 -14.59 -27.94 -1.69
N THR A 95 -14.10 -26.84 -2.27
CA THR A 95 -13.31 -25.85 -1.53
C THR A 95 -14.18 -25.22 -0.44
N ASN A 96 -13.77 -25.35 0.84
CA ASN A 96 -14.42 -24.66 1.93
C ASN A 96 -13.95 -23.20 1.94
N LYS A 97 -14.75 -22.30 1.33
CA LYS A 97 -14.42 -20.89 1.19
C LYS A 97 -14.24 -20.16 2.52
N ASP A 98 -15.08 -20.49 3.49
CA ASP A 98 -15.07 -19.82 4.80
C ASP A 98 -13.81 -20.22 5.57
N GLU A 99 -13.44 -21.50 5.52
CA GLU A 99 -12.22 -22.00 6.12
C GLU A 99 -10.97 -21.42 5.45
N TYR A 100 -10.96 -21.36 4.12
CA TYR A 100 -9.86 -20.72 3.37
C TYR A 100 -9.70 -19.25 3.76
N ALA A 101 -10.81 -18.50 3.82
CA ALA A 101 -10.80 -17.09 4.21
C ALA A 101 -10.30 -16.90 5.65
N ARG A 102 -10.73 -17.76 6.57
CA ARG A 102 -10.30 -17.75 7.97
C ARG A 102 -8.78 -17.96 8.08
N ILE A 103 -8.25 -19.00 7.45
CA ILE A 103 -6.81 -19.30 7.47
C ILE A 103 -6.02 -18.13 6.85
N ALA A 104 -6.45 -17.60 5.72
CA ALA A 104 -5.78 -16.46 5.08
C ALA A 104 -5.75 -15.21 5.98
N CYS A 105 -6.83 -14.93 6.71
CA CYS A 105 -6.88 -13.83 7.68
C CYS A 105 -5.95 -14.08 8.88
N GLU A 106 -5.84 -15.31 9.35
CA GLU A 106 -4.93 -15.68 10.46
C GLU A 106 -3.46 -15.52 10.05
N GLN A 107 -3.13 -15.90 8.81
CA GLN A 107 -1.76 -15.87 8.31
C GLN A 107 -1.24 -14.46 8.02
N TRP A 108 -2.07 -13.55 7.46
CA TRP A 108 -1.61 -12.26 6.95
C TRP A 108 -2.45 -11.10 7.46
N ILE A 109 -1.78 -10.14 8.11
CA ILE A 109 -2.45 -8.96 8.67
C ILE A 109 -3.09 -8.08 7.59
N ASP A 110 -2.49 -7.97 6.42
CA ASP A 110 -3.03 -7.16 5.32
C ASP A 110 -4.27 -7.79 4.69
N VAL A 111 -4.40 -9.13 4.71
CA VAL A 111 -5.62 -9.81 4.27
C VAL A 111 -6.76 -9.55 5.24
N ARG A 112 -6.55 -9.73 6.55
CA ARG A 112 -7.61 -9.47 7.54
C ARG A 112 -7.94 -8.00 7.69
N SER A 113 -7.00 -7.08 7.32
CA SER A 113 -7.21 -5.62 7.40
C SER A 113 -7.90 -5.06 6.17
N PHE A 114 -7.36 -5.30 4.98
CA PHE A 114 -7.80 -4.68 3.72
C PHE A 114 -8.64 -5.59 2.85
N GLY A 115 -8.63 -6.89 3.14
CA GLY A 115 -9.25 -7.90 2.29
C GLY A 115 -8.37 -8.30 1.10
N GLN A 116 -8.77 -9.41 0.47
CA GLN A 116 -8.10 -9.95 -0.71
C GLN A 116 -9.06 -10.83 -1.52
N VAL A 117 -8.87 -10.84 -2.83
CA VAL A 117 -9.52 -11.80 -3.71
C VAL A 117 -8.50 -12.85 -4.14
N PHE A 118 -8.73 -14.09 -3.75
CA PHE A 118 -7.96 -15.25 -4.17
C PHE A 118 -8.66 -15.89 -5.37
N ALA A 119 -8.23 -15.50 -6.56
CA ALA A 119 -8.75 -15.98 -7.84
C ALA A 119 -7.56 -16.18 -8.78
N PHE A 120 -6.96 -17.37 -8.74
CA PHE A 120 -5.81 -17.68 -9.57
C PHE A 120 -6.23 -18.48 -10.82
N LYS A 121 -5.49 -18.30 -11.91
CA LYS A 121 -5.78 -18.99 -13.17
C LYS A 121 -5.70 -20.51 -12.98
N GLY A 122 -6.79 -21.22 -13.32
CA GLY A 122 -6.90 -22.67 -13.18
C GLY A 122 -7.61 -23.13 -11.90
N ASP A 123 -7.93 -22.23 -10.97
CA ASP A 123 -8.70 -22.58 -9.79
C ASP A 123 -10.20 -22.68 -10.14
N ALA A 124 -10.85 -23.72 -9.62
CA ALA A 124 -12.29 -23.92 -9.82
C ALA A 124 -13.15 -22.91 -9.07
N VAL A 125 -12.59 -22.28 -8.04
CA VAL A 125 -13.33 -21.42 -7.08
C VAL A 125 -12.50 -20.20 -6.71
N SER A 126 -13.14 -19.03 -6.68
CA SER A 126 -12.55 -17.82 -6.09
C SER A 126 -13.04 -17.61 -4.65
N VAL A 127 -12.14 -17.16 -3.79
CA VAL A 127 -12.44 -16.77 -2.40
C VAL A 127 -12.19 -15.28 -2.23
N GLY A 128 -13.20 -14.55 -1.75
CA GLY A 128 -13.12 -13.11 -1.48
C GLY A 128 -13.16 -12.83 0.02
N VAL A 129 -12.18 -12.09 0.52
CA VAL A 129 -12.18 -11.54 1.88
C VAL A 129 -12.42 -10.04 1.80
N ARG A 130 -13.39 -9.56 2.57
CA ARG A 130 -13.65 -8.11 2.71
C ARG A 130 -13.13 -7.63 4.06
N GLY A 131 -12.04 -6.86 4.04
CA GLY A 131 -11.43 -6.33 5.26
C GLY A 131 -12.19 -5.13 5.85
N PRO A 132 -11.99 -4.86 7.14
CA PRO A 132 -12.62 -3.77 7.88
C PRO A 132 -12.02 -2.40 7.60
N VAL A 133 -10.75 -2.31 7.16
CA VAL A 133 -10.02 -1.06 7.01
C VAL A 133 -10.29 -0.44 5.64
N SER A 134 -10.92 0.71 5.63
CA SER A 134 -11.19 1.52 4.44
C SER A 134 -10.35 2.78 4.45
N ILE A 135 -9.77 3.15 3.30
CA ILE A 135 -8.91 4.33 3.13
C ILE A 135 -9.36 5.09 1.89
N SER A 136 -9.50 6.40 2.02
CA SER A 136 -9.81 7.28 0.90
C SER A 136 -8.54 7.71 0.14
N ILE A 137 -8.72 8.24 -1.07
CA ILE A 137 -7.66 8.95 -1.80
C ILE A 137 -7.22 10.16 -0.96
N ALA A 138 -5.91 10.36 -0.81
CA ALA A 138 -5.39 11.59 -0.25
C ALA A 138 -5.47 12.73 -1.28
N LYS A 139 -5.88 13.90 -0.82
CA LYS A 139 -5.96 15.11 -1.66
C LYS A 139 -5.23 16.25 -0.99
N SER A 140 -4.52 17.05 -1.79
CA SER A 140 -3.87 18.24 -1.25
C SER A 140 -4.91 19.29 -0.83
N VAL A 141 -4.60 20.03 0.22
CA VAL A 141 -5.48 21.08 0.78
C VAL A 141 -5.66 22.21 -0.24
N SER A 142 -4.57 22.58 -0.92
CA SER A 142 -4.54 23.58 -1.98
C SER A 142 -4.02 22.99 -3.30
N PRO A 143 -4.18 23.65 -4.45
CA PRO A 143 -3.48 23.29 -5.67
C PRO A 143 -1.96 23.20 -5.42
N ILE A 144 -1.30 22.24 -6.09
CA ILE A 144 0.13 22.03 -5.98
C ILE A 144 0.86 22.50 -7.23
N GLU A 145 2.12 22.90 -7.04
CA GLU A 145 3.03 23.20 -8.13
C GLU A 145 3.85 21.94 -8.48
N ILE A 146 3.85 21.55 -9.75
CA ILE A 146 4.68 20.46 -10.26
C ILE A 146 5.90 21.06 -10.96
N ILE A 147 7.07 20.79 -10.40
CA ILE A 147 8.36 21.21 -10.93
C ILE A 147 8.90 20.07 -11.80
N SER A 148 9.16 20.36 -13.07
CA SER A 148 9.76 19.43 -14.03
C SER A 148 11.21 19.81 -14.28
N MET A 149 12.13 18.87 -14.13
CA MET A 149 13.57 19.05 -14.33
C MET A 149 14.07 18.05 -15.36
N GLN A 150 14.77 18.53 -16.35
CA GLN A 150 15.47 17.68 -17.31
C GLN A 150 16.72 17.09 -16.67
N ILE A 151 16.94 15.81 -16.84
CA ILE A 151 18.11 15.07 -16.36
C ILE A 151 18.76 14.32 -17.51
N THR A 152 20.07 14.14 -17.46
CA THR A 152 20.84 13.36 -18.43
C THR A 152 21.54 12.19 -17.73
N LYS A 153 21.70 11.08 -18.44
CA LYS A 153 22.51 9.96 -17.95
C LYS A 153 24.01 10.35 -17.97
N SER A 154 24.70 10.05 -16.90
CA SER A 154 26.16 10.20 -16.81
C SER A 154 26.92 9.00 -17.40
N VAL A 155 26.25 7.84 -17.54
CA VAL A 155 26.84 6.59 -18.01
C VAL A 155 25.85 5.88 -18.95
N ASN A 156 26.37 5.32 -20.07
CA ASN A 156 25.56 4.49 -20.96
C ASN A 156 25.37 3.09 -20.38
N GLY A 157 24.15 2.57 -20.43
CA GLY A 157 23.81 1.21 -19.95
C GLY A 157 24.29 0.10 -20.89
N GLU A 158 24.53 0.42 -22.19
CA GLU A 158 24.98 -0.52 -23.21
C GLU A 158 26.03 0.12 -24.14
N SER A 159 26.91 -0.70 -24.70
CA SER A 159 27.89 -0.24 -25.70
C SER A 159 27.20 -0.06 -27.04
N GLY A 160 27.12 1.17 -27.55
CA GLY A 160 26.63 1.45 -28.89
C GLY A 160 27.56 0.94 -29.99
N LYS A 161 27.04 0.54 -31.15
CA LYS A 161 27.79 0.06 -32.32
C LYS A 161 28.83 1.07 -32.86
N ASN A 162 28.72 2.35 -32.55
CA ASN A 162 29.57 3.45 -33.03
C ASN A 162 30.16 4.30 -31.89
N GLY A 163 30.50 3.72 -30.75
CA GLY A 163 31.02 4.48 -29.61
C GLY A 163 29.91 5.01 -28.68
N LYS A 164 30.11 6.18 -28.08
CA LYS A 164 29.12 6.79 -27.16
C LYS A 164 27.75 6.94 -27.84
N ALA A 165 26.73 6.23 -27.32
CA ALA A 165 25.36 6.54 -27.65
C ALA A 165 25.03 7.95 -27.17
N SER A 166 24.15 8.67 -27.92
CA SER A 166 23.70 10.01 -27.54
C SER A 166 23.17 10.01 -26.11
N ASP A 167 23.45 11.07 -25.37
CA ASP A 167 23.00 11.25 -24.00
C ASP A 167 21.48 11.04 -23.90
N THR A 168 21.09 10.03 -23.14
CA THR A 168 19.66 9.78 -22.94
C THR A 168 19.14 10.78 -21.92
N MET A 169 18.26 11.66 -22.38
CA MET A 169 17.57 12.63 -21.53
C MET A 169 16.37 11.98 -20.84
N GLY A 170 16.10 12.39 -19.62
CA GLY A 170 14.92 12.04 -18.85
C GLY A 170 14.32 13.29 -18.21
N THR A 171 13.10 13.16 -17.71
CA THR A 171 12.46 14.22 -16.93
C THR A 171 12.16 13.71 -15.53
N LYS A 172 12.59 14.47 -14.52
CA LYS A 172 12.21 14.24 -13.12
C LYS A 172 11.15 15.23 -12.73
N ASN A 173 10.00 14.71 -12.30
CA ASN A 173 8.86 15.52 -11.85
C ASN A 173 8.70 15.40 -10.34
N ARG A 174 8.46 16.53 -9.66
CA ARG A 174 8.25 16.59 -8.21
C ARG A 174 7.23 17.65 -7.86
N VAL A 175 6.61 17.53 -6.71
CA VAL A 175 5.82 18.58 -6.05
C VAL A 175 6.79 19.47 -5.29
N GLY A 176 6.72 20.79 -5.45
CA GLY A 176 7.53 21.71 -4.66
C GLY A 176 7.15 21.63 -3.18
N PHE A 177 5.88 21.84 -2.89
CA PHE A 177 5.29 21.61 -1.57
C PHE A 177 3.82 21.23 -1.70
N GLY A 178 3.35 20.34 -0.82
CA GLY A 178 1.94 19.99 -0.74
C GLY A 178 1.58 19.38 0.61
N LEU A 179 0.46 19.83 1.18
CA LEU A 179 -0.13 19.24 2.37
C LEU A 179 -1.33 18.39 1.95
N TYR A 180 -1.29 17.08 2.19
CA TYR A 180 -2.28 16.12 1.77
C TYR A 180 -3.07 15.58 2.96
N VAL A 181 -4.36 15.35 2.75
CA VAL A 181 -5.24 14.79 3.77
C VAL A 181 -5.97 13.59 3.19
N PHE A 182 -6.01 12.50 3.94
CA PHE A 182 -6.88 11.37 3.67
C PHE A 182 -7.60 10.92 4.93
N LYS A 183 -8.73 10.24 4.72
CA LYS A 183 -9.57 9.68 5.77
C LYS A 183 -9.65 8.18 5.64
N GLY A 184 -9.91 7.53 6.75
CA GLY A 184 -10.20 6.11 6.75
C GLY A 184 -11.09 5.74 7.92
N SER A 185 -11.55 4.49 7.87
CA SER A 185 -12.37 3.92 8.92
C SER A 185 -12.09 2.43 9.09
N ILE A 186 -12.35 1.92 10.29
CA ILE A 186 -12.29 0.49 10.62
C ILE A 186 -13.67 0.09 11.12
N ASN A 187 -14.31 -0.81 10.38
CA ASN A 187 -15.66 -1.27 10.64
C ASN A 187 -15.64 -2.50 11.55
N CYS A 188 -16.25 -2.43 12.75
CA CYS A 188 -16.26 -3.52 13.72
C CYS A 188 -17.01 -4.77 13.24
N GLN A 189 -18.09 -4.61 12.47
CA GLN A 189 -18.84 -5.74 11.92
C GLN A 189 -18.06 -6.54 10.87
N LEU A 190 -17.19 -5.88 10.10
CA LEU A 190 -16.29 -6.54 9.18
C LEU A 190 -15.08 -7.13 9.92
N ALA A 191 -14.61 -6.47 10.99
CA ALA A 191 -13.56 -6.98 11.86
C ALA A 191 -13.94 -8.33 12.48
N GLU A 192 -15.20 -8.48 12.91
CA GLU A 192 -15.74 -9.76 13.41
C GLU A 192 -15.59 -10.89 12.38
N LYS A 193 -15.81 -10.62 11.11
CA LYS A 193 -15.73 -11.62 10.03
C LYS A 193 -14.30 -12.01 9.68
N THR A 194 -13.33 -11.12 9.86
CA THR A 194 -11.93 -11.36 9.49
C THR A 194 -11.04 -11.71 10.68
N GLY A 195 -11.56 -11.61 11.90
CA GLY A 195 -10.77 -11.77 13.12
C GLY A 195 -9.85 -10.58 13.41
N PHE A 196 -10.09 -9.41 12.78
CA PHE A 196 -9.32 -8.21 13.02
C PHE A 196 -9.53 -7.71 14.47
N SER A 197 -8.43 -7.48 15.20
CA SER A 197 -8.44 -7.21 16.63
C SER A 197 -8.17 -5.74 16.97
N ASP A 198 -8.35 -5.38 18.27
CA ASP A 198 -7.90 -4.08 18.80
C ASP A 198 -6.38 -3.91 18.66
N GLU A 199 -5.60 -5.00 18.81
CA GLU A 199 -4.15 -4.97 18.60
C GLU A 199 -3.79 -4.68 17.14
N ASP A 200 -4.51 -5.28 16.18
CA ASP A 200 -4.32 -4.96 14.76
C ASP A 200 -4.63 -3.49 14.46
N ALA A 201 -5.65 -2.91 15.14
CA ALA A 201 -5.98 -1.50 14.98
C ALA A 201 -4.85 -0.59 15.49
N GLU A 202 -4.21 -0.92 16.61
CA GLU A 202 -3.04 -0.17 17.11
C GLU A 202 -1.83 -0.34 16.18
N LYS A 203 -1.61 -1.53 15.58
CA LYS A 203 -0.56 -1.74 14.56
C LYS A 203 -0.82 -0.89 13.31
N ILE A 204 -2.06 -0.81 12.83
CA ILE A 204 -2.44 0.09 11.71
C ILE A 204 -2.18 1.54 12.09
N LYS A 205 -2.55 1.97 13.29
CA LYS A 205 -2.33 3.33 13.78
C LYS A 205 -0.83 3.67 13.84
N GLU A 206 0.00 2.76 14.34
CA GLU A 206 1.45 2.94 14.37
C GLU A 206 2.05 2.97 12.95
N ALA A 207 1.60 2.08 12.06
CA ALA A 207 2.01 2.11 10.67
C ALA A 207 1.62 3.43 9.96
N LEU A 208 0.49 4.03 10.32
CA LEU A 208 0.09 5.35 9.81
C LEU A 208 0.97 6.47 10.37
N ARG A 209 1.36 6.41 11.64
CA ARG A 209 2.23 7.43 12.28
C ARG A 209 3.64 7.42 11.72
N THR A 210 4.13 6.26 11.34
CA THR A 210 5.50 6.00 10.86
C THR A 210 5.55 5.66 9.38
N LEU A 211 4.56 6.13 8.59
CA LEU A 211 4.25 5.68 7.23
C LEU A 211 5.41 5.81 6.24
N PHE A 212 6.30 6.77 6.45
CA PHE A 212 7.42 7.07 5.57
C PHE A 212 8.78 6.62 6.12
N GLU A 213 8.83 5.98 7.29
CA GLU A 213 10.04 5.33 7.74
C GLU A 213 10.40 4.19 6.78
N ASN A 214 11.66 4.15 6.33
CA ASN A 214 12.17 3.21 5.32
C ASN A 214 11.46 3.26 3.94
N ASP A 215 10.77 4.37 3.59
CA ASP A 215 10.11 4.59 2.30
C ASP A 215 10.95 5.45 1.33
N ALA A 216 12.19 5.75 1.67
CA ALA A 216 13.06 6.59 0.85
C ALA A 216 13.32 5.98 -0.53
N SER A 217 13.29 6.82 -1.55
CA SER A 217 13.58 6.45 -2.95
C SER A 217 14.06 7.67 -3.73
N SER A 218 14.51 7.46 -4.98
CA SER A 218 14.88 8.58 -5.85
C SER A 218 13.74 9.57 -6.11
N ALA A 219 12.48 9.13 -6.03
CA ALA A 219 11.30 9.96 -6.19
C ALA A 219 10.87 10.64 -4.88
N ARG A 220 11.24 10.07 -3.76
CA ARG A 220 10.95 10.51 -2.40
C ARG A 220 12.21 10.40 -1.56
N PRO A 221 13.13 11.38 -1.64
CA PRO A 221 14.30 11.43 -0.77
C PRO A 221 13.90 11.36 0.71
N ASP A 222 14.80 10.90 1.56
CA ASP A 222 14.57 10.86 2.99
C ASP A 222 14.19 12.25 3.54
N GLY A 223 13.20 12.31 4.44
CA GLY A 223 12.66 13.56 4.98
C GLY A 223 11.81 14.39 4.01
N SER A 224 11.64 13.96 2.75
CA SER A 224 10.83 14.70 1.76
C SER A 224 9.32 14.45 1.91
N MET A 225 8.95 13.41 2.62
CA MET A 225 7.55 13.12 2.96
C MET A 225 7.45 12.80 4.46
N GLU A 226 6.46 13.39 5.12
CA GLU A 226 6.27 13.23 6.55
C GLU A 226 4.79 13.10 6.91
N VAL A 227 4.50 12.32 7.95
CA VAL A 227 3.20 12.34 8.60
C VAL A 227 3.18 13.46 9.64
N VAL A 228 2.47 14.54 9.30
CA VAL A 228 2.34 15.71 10.18
C VAL A 228 1.48 15.38 11.39
N ARG A 229 0.35 14.69 11.18
CA ARG A 229 -0.58 14.33 12.24
C ARG A 229 -1.49 13.19 11.85
N VAL A 230 -1.83 12.36 12.84
CA VAL A 230 -2.88 11.34 12.78
C VAL A 230 -3.92 11.69 13.82
N TYR A 231 -5.16 11.87 13.37
CA TYR A 231 -6.34 11.93 14.25
C TYR A 231 -6.98 10.55 14.29
N TRP A 232 -7.37 10.09 15.48
CA TRP A 232 -7.89 8.76 15.68
C TRP A 232 -9.05 8.80 16.67
N TRP A 233 -10.24 8.41 16.21
CA TRP A 233 -11.46 8.44 16.99
C TRP A 233 -12.00 7.02 17.14
N LYS A 234 -11.96 6.50 18.35
CA LYS A 234 -12.63 5.26 18.73
C LYS A 234 -14.03 5.62 19.24
N HIS A 235 -15.06 5.11 18.58
CA HIS A 235 -16.45 5.40 18.89
C HIS A 235 -16.96 4.51 20.03
N ASN A 236 -17.83 5.04 20.85
CA ASN A 236 -18.58 4.28 21.85
C ASN A 236 -19.87 3.76 21.16
N CYS A 237 -19.87 2.59 20.60
CA CYS A 237 -21.02 1.96 19.93
C CYS A 237 -21.18 0.52 20.38
#